data_cabe571a8f1036cc1d1fea63b0d0a076
#
_entry.id   cabe571a8f1036cc1d1fea63b0d0a076
#
_cell.length_a   1.000
_cell.length_b   1.000
_cell.length_c   1.000
_cell.angle_alpha   90.00
_cell.angle_beta   90.00
_cell.angle_gamma   90.00
#
_symmetry.space_group_name_H-M   'P 1'
#
loop_
_entity.id
_entity.type
_entity.pdbx_description
1 polymer ?
#
loop_
_entity_poly.entity_id
_entity_poly.type
_entity_poly.pdbx_seq_one_letter_code
_entity_poly.pdbx_strand_id
1 'polypeptide(L)'
;MNKIVVIGDIHGHDSWKKLIELNPDATEFVFIGDYFDSFSIPHVEQIYNYKEIIAWKESTDVKVTMLIGNHDFHYMSDCGGRYGGYNVWHAPEIGELLKETKEHLQVAYQVDKFLFTHAGVSKVWYDTNFPEGGNIPEQINDLWSYDKRSFNHSGMEMYGNYDGEGPMWIRPQALRRNPLNDTIVQIV
;
A
#
# COMPACT_ATOMS: atom_id res chain seq x y z
N MET A 1 -20.36 2.69 -16.62
CA MET A 1 -18.90 2.71 -16.81
C MET A 1 -18.30 2.75 -15.42
N ASN A 2 -17.39 1.83 -15.07
CA ASN A 2 -16.79 1.85 -13.74
C ASN A 2 -15.82 3.04 -13.65
N LYS A 3 -15.97 3.85 -12.61
CA LYS A 3 -15.07 4.94 -12.28
C LYS A 3 -14.37 4.60 -10.97
N ILE A 4 -13.06 4.36 -11.05
CA ILE A 4 -12.20 4.09 -9.90
C ILE A 4 -11.41 5.36 -9.60
N VAL A 5 -11.50 5.85 -8.37
CA VAL A 5 -10.69 6.96 -7.87
C VAL A 5 -9.56 6.40 -7.04
N VAL A 6 -8.32 6.73 -7.41
CA VAL A 6 -7.12 6.30 -6.70
C VAL A 6 -6.61 7.44 -5.83
N ILE A 7 -6.32 7.14 -4.58
CA ILE A 7 -5.84 8.10 -3.59
C ILE A 7 -4.43 7.67 -3.19
N GLY A 8 -3.46 8.55 -3.45
CA GLY A 8 -2.05 8.35 -3.13
C GLY A 8 -1.76 8.37 -1.63
N ASP A 9 -0.48 8.53 -1.31
CA ASP A 9 0.02 8.57 0.06
C ASP A 9 -0.79 9.54 0.93
N ILE A 10 -1.27 9.05 2.05
CA ILE A 10 -2.15 9.80 2.96
C ILE A 10 -1.34 10.66 3.93
N HIS A 11 -0.34 10.09 4.57
CA HIS A 11 0.49 10.77 5.58
C HIS A 11 -0.32 11.69 6.52
N GLY A 12 -1.47 11.20 6.99
CA GLY A 12 -2.37 11.93 7.88
C GLY A 12 -3.22 13.04 7.25
N HIS A 13 -3.06 13.32 5.95
CA HIS A 13 -3.84 14.35 5.26
C HIS A 13 -5.30 13.90 5.04
N ASP A 14 -6.24 14.81 5.25
CA ASP A 14 -7.68 14.56 5.09
C ASP A 14 -8.22 14.94 3.69
N SER A 15 -7.32 15.23 2.75
CA SER A 15 -7.65 15.57 1.35
C SER A 15 -8.50 14.52 0.63
N TRP A 16 -8.43 13.26 1.08
CA TRP A 16 -9.26 12.18 0.58
C TRP A 16 -10.77 12.47 0.71
N LYS A 17 -11.20 13.19 1.77
CA LYS A 17 -12.60 13.60 1.95
C LYS A 17 -13.07 14.46 0.80
N LYS A 18 -12.22 15.40 0.39
CA LYS A 18 -12.52 16.27 -0.77
C LYS A 18 -12.56 15.52 -2.09
N LEU A 19 -11.69 14.50 -2.25
CA LEU A 19 -11.72 13.65 -3.45
C LEU A 19 -13.03 12.85 -3.53
N ILE A 20 -13.56 12.37 -2.40
CA ILE A 20 -14.87 11.71 -2.37
C ILE A 20 -15.97 12.67 -2.80
N GLU A 21 -16.04 13.87 -2.20
CA GLU A 21 -17.02 14.89 -2.55
C GLU A 21 -17.02 15.27 -4.03
N LEU A 22 -15.81 15.35 -4.63
CA LEU A 22 -15.64 15.72 -6.05
C LEU A 22 -15.96 14.57 -7.02
N ASN A 23 -16.12 13.34 -6.51
CA ASN A 23 -16.36 12.16 -7.33
C ASN A 23 -17.59 11.35 -6.85
N PRO A 24 -18.77 11.98 -6.78
CA PRO A 24 -19.98 11.32 -6.28
C PRO A 24 -20.47 10.17 -7.17
N ASP A 25 -19.97 10.10 -8.40
CA ASP A 25 -20.24 9.05 -9.39
C ASP A 25 -19.19 7.93 -9.40
N ALA A 26 -18.20 7.97 -8.49
CA ALA A 26 -17.23 6.90 -8.37
C ALA A 26 -17.90 5.61 -7.90
N THR A 27 -17.52 4.51 -8.54
CA THR A 27 -17.97 3.15 -8.17
C THR A 27 -17.02 2.48 -7.21
N GLU A 28 -15.80 2.99 -7.09
CA GLU A 28 -14.76 2.45 -6.21
C GLU A 28 -13.71 3.51 -5.86
N PHE A 29 -13.19 3.43 -4.63
CA PHE A 29 -12.02 4.17 -4.17
C PHE A 29 -10.91 3.20 -3.77
N VAL A 30 -9.68 3.48 -4.23
CA VAL A 30 -8.49 2.69 -3.90
C VAL A 30 -7.47 3.59 -3.22
N PHE A 31 -7.21 3.35 -1.93
CA PHE A 31 -6.11 3.97 -1.20
C PHE A 31 -4.85 3.13 -1.39
N ILE A 32 -3.75 3.73 -1.81
CA ILE A 32 -2.52 2.98 -2.09
C ILE A 32 -1.51 2.93 -0.94
N GLY A 33 -1.92 3.32 0.28
CA GLY A 33 -1.13 3.16 1.49
C GLY A 33 -0.50 4.44 2.02
N ASP A 34 0.49 4.26 2.89
CA ASP A 34 1.22 5.32 3.60
C ASP A 34 0.28 6.25 4.38
N TYR A 35 -0.48 5.67 5.31
CA TYR A 35 -1.43 6.42 6.14
C TYR A 35 -0.73 7.28 7.19
N PHE A 36 0.48 6.89 7.62
CA PHE A 36 1.23 7.50 8.72
C PHE A 36 2.49 8.24 8.22
N ASP A 37 3.25 8.78 9.18
CA ASP A 37 4.57 9.41 8.98
C ASP A 37 4.56 10.77 8.27
N SER A 38 3.54 11.59 8.52
CA SER A 38 3.61 13.00 8.16
C SER A 38 4.71 13.72 8.95
N PHE A 39 5.44 14.59 8.26
CA PHE A 39 6.40 15.51 8.91
C PHE A 39 5.75 16.80 9.41
N SER A 40 4.47 17.05 9.10
CA SER A 40 3.76 18.29 9.43
C SER A 40 2.49 18.06 10.27
N ILE A 41 1.94 16.86 10.29
CA ILE A 41 0.71 16.52 11.01
C ILE A 41 1.07 15.68 12.23
N PRO A 42 0.58 16.05 13.44
CA PRO A 42 0.81 15.27 14.66
C PRO A 42 0.31 13.83 14.52
N HIS A 43 1.04 12.86 15.09
CA HIS A 43 0.70 11.44 14.99
C HIS A 43 -0.71 11.11 15.51
N VAL A 44 -1.16 11.79 16.55
CA VAL A 44 -2.53 11.63 17.09
C VAL A 44 -3.57 11.97 16.02
N GLU A 45 -3.35 13.02 15.24
CA GLU A 45 -4.25 13.41 14.15
C GLU A 45 -4.17 12.41 12.98
N GLN A 46 -2.97 11.87 12.68
CA GLN A 46 -2.80 10.82 11.68
C GLN A 46 -3.56 9.54 12.07
N ILE A 47 -3.47 9.12 13.33
CA ILE A 47 -4.20 7.98 13.89
C ILE A 47 -5.71 8.21 13.79
N TYR A 48 -6.17 9.41 14.13
CA TYR A 48 -7.59 9.78 14.03
C TYR A 48 -8.05 9.72 12.55
N ASN A 49 -7.30 10.31 11.65
CA ASN A 49 -7.59 10.30 10.20
C ASN A 49 -7.67 8.88 9.63
N TYR A 50 -6.74 7.98 10.01
CA TYR A 50 -6.81 6.58 9.62
C TYR A 50 -8.09 5.89 10.13
N LYS A 51 -8.46 6.12 11.38
CA LYS A 51 -9.73 5.60 11.94
C LYS A 51 -10.96 6.13 11.20
N GLU A 52 -10.93 7.39 10.74
CA GLU A 52 -12.00 7.95 9.92
C GLU A 52 -12.10 7.26 8.54
N ILE A 53 -10.96 6.90 7.91
CA ILE A 53 -10.95 6.14 6.64
C ILE A 53 -11.60 4.76 6.85
N ILE A 54 -11.24 4.05 7.91
CA ILE A 54 -11.85 2.75 8.26
C ILE A 54 -13.36 2.91 8.49
N ALA A 55 -13.77 3.87 9.31
CA ALA A 55 -15.19 4.11 9.61
C ALA A 55 -15.98 4.46 8.35
N TRP A 56 -15.40 5.26 7.45
CA TRP A 56 -16.03 5.55 6.17
C TRP A 56 -16.15 4.30 5.30
N LYS A 57 -15.09 3.49 5.19
CA LYS A 57 -15.12 2.21 4.46
C LYS A 57 -16.23 1.28 4.96
N GLU A 58 -16.43 1.22 6.28
CA GLU A 58 -17.44 0.36 6.90
C GLU A 58 -18.88 0.87 6.72
N SER A 59 -19.06 2.19 6.54
CA SER A 59 -20.36 2.84 6.49
C SER A 59 -20.86 3.16 5.09
N THR A 60 -20.00 3.11 4.08
CA THR A 60 -20.37 3.46 2.69
C THR A 60 -20.78 2.23 1.88
N ASP A 61 -21.73 2.42 0.94
CA ASP A 61 -22.09 1.41 -0.06
C ASP A 61 -21.12 1.35 -1.25
N VAL A 62 -20.22 2.33 -1.36
CA VAL A 62 -19.18 2.37 -2.41
C VAL A 62 -18.06 1.41 -2.04
N LYS A 63 -17.57 0.66 -3.01
CA LYS A 63 -16.43 -0.23 -2.76
C LYS A 63 -15.18 0.58 -2.39
N VAL A 64 -14.54 0.21 -1.28
CA VAL A 64 -13.31 0.85 -0.79
C VAL A 64 -12.24 -0.21 -0.59
N THR A 65 -11.15 -0.08 -1.34
CA THR A 65 -9.96 -0.91 -1.22
C THR A 65 -8.85 -0.12 -0.53
N MET A 66 -8.21 -0.72 0.47
CA MET A 66 -7.10 -0.11 1.20
C MET A 66 -5.86 -0.98 1.03
N LEU A 67 -4.82 -0.41 0.46
CA LEU A 67 -3.52 -1.05 0.37
C LEU A 67 -2.63 -0.58 1.51
N ILE A 68 -1.59 -1.35 1.80
CA ILE A 68 -0.59 -1.01 2.81
C ILE A 68 0.67 -0.46 2.12
N GLY A 69 1.23 0.61 2.66
CA GLY A 69 2.49 1.19 2.22
C GLY A 69 3.67 0.87 3.15
N ASN A 70 4.85 1.32 2.78
CA ASN A 70 6.05 1.06 3.57
C ASN A 70 6.08 1.84 4.90
N HIS A 71 5.46 3.03 4.95
CA HIS A 71 5.30 3.82 6.17
C HIS A 71 4.20 3.32 7.11
N ASP A 72 3.40 2.36 6.67
CA ASP A 72 2.49 1.59 7.52
C ASP A 72 3.19 0.32 8.00
N PHE A 73 3.84 -0.40 7.07
CA PHE A 73 4.46 -1.70 7.35
C PHE A 73 5.54 -1.61 8.43
N HIS A 74 6.31 -0.55 8.49
CA HIS A 74 7.38 -0.45 9.49
C HIS A 74 6.88 -0.32 10.95
N TYR A 75 5.60 -0.10 11.17
CA TYR A 75 4.97 -0.20 12.50
C TYR A 75 4.56 -1.63 12.86
N MET A 76 4.57 -2.56 11.92
CA MET A 76 4.28 -3.96 12.19
C MET A 76 5.51 -4.70 12.72
N SER A 77 5.28 -5.72 13.57
CA SER A 77 6.35 -6.50 14.22
C SER A 77 7.23 -7.26 13.22
N ASP A 78 6.66 -7.61 12.05
CA ASP A 78 7.33 -8.41 11.03
C ASP A 78 8.26 -7.58 10.12
N CYS A 79 8.21 -6.25 10.19
CA CYS A 79 9.09 -5.39 9.44
C CYS A 79 10.51 -5.39 10.01
N GLY A 80 11.49 -5.63 9.14
CA GLY A 80 12.91 -5.69 9.49
C GLY A 80 13.59 -4.32 9.66
N GLY A 81 12.94 -3.22 9.29
CA GLY A 81 13.52 -1.88 9.28
C GLY A 81 12.61 -0.83 9.91
N ARG A 82 13.21 0.34 10.14
CA ARG A 82 12.51 1.56 10.52
C ARG A 82 12.99 2.67 9.60
N TYR A 83 12.07 3.42 9.04
CA TYR A 83 12.34 4.38 7.98
C TYR A 83 12.05 5.81 8.43
N GLY A 84 12.30 6.79 7.58
CA GLY A 84 12.04 8.19 7.88
C GLY A 84 10.60 8.42 8.31
N GLY A 85 10.39 9.22 9.34
CA GLY A 85 9.06 9.47 9.92
C GLY A 85 8.66 8.53 11.05
N TYR A 86 9.27 7.33 11.18
CA TYR A 86 8.93 6.38 12.25
C TYR A 86 8.99 7.02 13.63
N ASN A 87 7.89 6.96 14.35
CA ASN A 87 7.78 7.51 15.69
C ASN A 87 7.69 6.42 16.76
N VAL A 88 8.78 6.25 17.51
CA VAL A 88 8.89 5.21 18.56
C VAL A 88 7.83 5.36 19.67
N TRP A 89 7.38 6.58 19.95
CA TRP A 89 6.42 6.84 21.02
C TRP A 89 4.99 6.42 20.65
N HIS A 90 4.63 6.54 19.37
CA HIS A 90 3.31 6.14 18.84
C HIS A 90 3.33 4.76 18.18
N ALA A 91 4.50 4.14 18.00
CA ALA A 91 4.62 2.86 17.36
C ALA A 91 3.77 1.74 18.00
N PRO A 92 3.66 1.61 19.33
CA PRO A 92 2.80 0.59 19.94
C PRO A 92 1.32 0.79 19.59
N GLU A 93 0.83 2.04 19.60
CA GLU A 93 -0.55 2.36 19.28
C GLU A 93 -0.85 2.13 17.80
N ILE A 94 0.02 2.60 16.90
CA ILE A 94 -0.14 2.42 15.45
C ILE A 94 -0.06 0.92 15.09
N GLY A 95 0.91 0.19 15.65
CA GLY A 95 1.06 -1.24 15.39
C GLY A 95 -0.14 -2.06 15.86
N GLU A 96 -0.73 -1.75 17.01
CA GLU A 96 -1.94 -2.43 17.47
C GLU A 96 -3.15 -2.05 16.60
N LEU A 97 -3.30 -0.79 16.22
CA LEU A 97 -4.36 -0.34 15.31
C LEU A 97 -4.29 -1.04 13.96
N LEU A 98 -3.11 -1.14 13.34
CA LEU A 98 -2.92 -1.87 12.08
C LEU A 98 -3.21 -3.37 12.21
N LYS A 99 -2.94 -3.96 13.38
CA LYS A 99 -3.26 -5.35 13.68
C LYS A 99 -4.77 -5.58 13.86
N GLU A 100 -5.46 -4.67 14.55
CA GLU A 100 -6.90 -4.70 14.74
C GLU A 100 -7.68 -4.52 13.44
N THR A 101 -7.13 -3.76 12.49
CA THR A 101 -7.77 -3.43 11.20
C THR A 101 -7.17 -4.17 10.00
N LYS A 102 -6.40 -5.23 10.25
CA LYS A 102 -5.66 -5.98 9.21
C LYS A 102 -6.55 -6.55 8.09
N GLU A 103 -7.80 -6.88 8.40
CA GLU A 103 -8.78 -7.40 7.44
C GLU A 103 -9.21 -6.36 6.41
N HIS A 104 -9.01 -5.07 6.67
CA HIS A 104 -9.26 -3.99 5.72
C HIS A 104 -8.11 -3.77 4.75
N LEU A 105 -6.91 -4.31 5.06
CA LEU A 105 -5.66 -4.03 4.36
C LEU A 105 -5.22 -5.20 3.48
N GLN A 106 -4.69 -4.88 2.31
CA GLN A 106 -4.04 -5.82 1.40
C GLN A 106 -2.85 -5.17 0.72
N VAL A 107 -1.99 -5.96 0.06
CA VAL A 107 -0.79 -5.45 -0.64
C VAL A 107 -1.05 -5.17 -2.10
N ALA A 108 -1.88 -6.00 -2.73
CA ALA A 108 -2.18 -5.90 -4.14
C ALA A 108 -3.68 -6.01 -4.42
N TYR A 109 -4.16 -5.26 -5.40
CA TYR A 109 -5.52 -5.31 -5.89
C TYR A 109 -5.52 -5.17 -7.41
N GLN A 110 -6.44 -5.85 -8.10
CA GLN A 110 -6.52 -5.76 -9.55
C GLN A 110 -7.96 -5.65 -10.05
N VAL A 111 -8.17 -4.78 -11.01
CA VAL A 111 -9.39 -4.70 -11.80
C VAL A 111 -9.01 -4.73 -13.27
N ASP A 112 -9.49 -5.72 -13.99
CA ASP A 112 -9.14 -5.96 -15.40
C ASP A 112 -7.60 -6.01 -15.57
N LYS A 113 -7.05 -5.09 -16.36
CA LYS A 113 -5.60 -4.96 -16.57
C LYS A 113 -4.89 -4.02 -15.59
N PHE A 114 -5.62 -3.37 -14.69
CA PHE A 114 -5.05 -2.41 -13.75
C PHE A 114 -4.69 -3.09 -12.44
N LEU A 115 -3.40 -3.18 -12.16
CA LEU A 115 -2.85 -3.68 -10.90
C LEU A 115 -2.48 -2.49 -10.01
N PHE A 116 -3.03 -2.48 -8.80
CA PHE A 116 -2.78 -1.47 -7.77
C PHE A 116 -1.88 -2.07 -6.69
N THR A 117 -0.78 -1.42 -6.41
CA THR A 117 0.13 -1.68 -5.29
C THR A 117 0.70 -0.35 -4.82
N HIS A 118 1.32 -0.32 -3.65
CA HIS A 118 1.89 0.94 -3.15
C HIS A 118 3.03 1.46 -4.06
N ALA A 119 3.98 0.62 -4.46
CA ALA A 119 5.16 1.06 -5.23
C ALA A 119 5.35 0.37 -6.59
N GLY A 120 4.66 -0.74 -6.84
CA GLY A 120 4.78 -1.51 -8.09
C GLY A 120 5.38 -2.90 -7.91
N VAL A 121 5.25 -3.73 -8.93
CA VAL A 121 5.75 -5.10 -8.95
C VAL A 121 6.68 -5.25 -10.14
N SER A 122 7.98 -5.50 -9.89
CA SER A 122 8.92 -5.84 -10.94
C SER A 122 8.81 -7.30 -11.33
N LYS A 123 9.20 -7.61 -12.57
CA LYS A 123 9.28 -9.00 -13.02
C LYS A 123 10.29 -9.81 -12.19
N VAL A 124 11.44 -9.22 -11.83
CA VAL A 124 12.46 -9.89 -11.01
C VAL A 124 11.91 -10.29 -9.66
N TRP A 125 11.25 -9.38 -8.95
CA TRP A 125 10.65 -9.70 -7.65
C TRP A 125 9.55 -10.74 -7.77
N TYR A 126 8.69 -10.60 -8.79
CA TYR A 126 7.58 -11.52 -9.01
C TYR A 126 8.06 -12.94 -9.34
N ASP A 127 8.95 -13.10 -10.32
CA ASP A 127 9.48 -14.40 -10.73
C ASP A 127 10.28 -15.09 -9.61
N THR A 128 10.93 -14.30 -8.74
CA THR A 128 11.67 -14.84 -7.58
C THR A 128 10.74 -15.48 -6.56
N ASN A 129 9.58 -14.88 -6.33
CA ASN A 129 8.61 -15.34 -5.33
C ASN A 129 7.58 -16.33 -5.92
N PHE A 130 7.29 -16.23 -7.22
CA PHE A 130 6.23 -16.98 -7.90
C PHE A 130 6.70 -17.56 -9.25
N PRO A 131 7.67 -18.48 -9.26
CA PRO A 131 8.26 -19.02 -10.50
C PRO A 131 7.26 -19.76 -11.39
N GLU A 132 6.19 -20.29 -10.83
CA GLU A 132 5.13 -21.01 -11.56
C GLU A 132 4.11 -20.05 -12.21
N GLY A 133 4.19 -18.75 -11.92
CA GLY A 133 3.17 -17.78 -12.32
C GLY A 133 1.84 -18.01 -11.61
N GLY A 134 0.80 -17.24 -11.99
CA GLY A 134 -0.55 -17.40 -11.41
C GLY A 134 -1.36 -16.11 -11.36
N ASN A 135 -2.36 -16.07 -10.48
CA ASN A 135 -3.15 -14.88 -10.20
C ASN A 135 -2.32 -13.90 -9.36
N ILE A 136 -1.88 -12.80 -9.97
CA ILE A 136 -0.91 -11.88 -9.38
C ILE A 136 -1.36 -11.33 -8.01
N PRO A 137 -2.53 -10.68 -7.86
CA PRO A 137 -2.93 -10.11 -6.58
C PRO A 137 -3.18 -11.19 -5.51
N GLU A 138 -3.74 -12.35 -5.87
CA GLU A 138 -3.92 -13.45 -4.92
C GLU A 138 -2.58 -13.92 -4.37
N GLN A 139 -1.62 -14.23 -5.25
CA GLN A 139 -0.31 -14.71 -4.83
C GLN A 139 0.44 -13.72 -3.95
N ILE A 140 0.37 -12.40 -4.29
CA ILE A 140 1.01 -11.35 -3.48
C ILE A 140 0.34 -11.26 -2.10
N ASN A 141 -0.99 -11.28 -2.03
CA ASN A 141 -1.72 -11.21 -0.76
C ASN A 141 -1.57 -12.50 0.07
N ASP A 142 -1.50 -13.64 -0.58
CA ASP A 142 -1.20 -14.92 0.10
C ASP A 142 0.21 -14.88 0.71
N LEU A 143 1.23 -14.48 -0.07
CA LEU A 143 2.60 -14.32 0.45
C LEU A 143 2.62 -13.37 1.66
N TRP A 144 1.92 -12.25 1.59
CA TRP A 144 1.77 -11.31 2.71
C TRP A 144 1.18 -11.97 3.96
N SER A 145 0.28 -12.91 3.81
CA SER A 145 -0.38 -13.57 4.94
C SER A 145 0.56 -14.45 5.77
N TYR A 146 1.57 -15.07 5.14
CA TYR A 146 2.48 -16.01 5.81
C TYR A 146 3.95 -15.59 5.82
N ASP A 147 4.41 -14.72 4.92
CA ASP A 147 5.80 -14.22 4.90
C ASP A 147 5.87 -12.72 4.56
N LYS A 148 5.60 -11.90 5.54
CA LYS A 148 5.73 -10.43 5.40
C LYS A 148 7.17 -9.96 5.19
N ARG A 149 8.18 -10.79 5.51
CA ARG A 149 9.60 -10.40 5.37
C ARG A 149 10.01 -10.23 3.92
N SER A 150 9.35 -10.93 3.00
CA SER A 150 9.55 -10.76 1.54
C SER A 150 9.18 -9.36 1.03
N PHE A 151 8.51 -8.55 1.85
CA PHE A 151 8.12 -7.17 1.55
C PHE A 151 9.04 -6.11 2.19
N ASN A 152 10.07 -6.53 2.91
CA ASN A 152 11.06 -5.60 3.45
C ASN A 152 11.90 -4.98 2.34
N HIS A 153 12.43 -3.78 2.61
CA HIS A 153 13.45 -3.19 1.77
C HIS A 153 14.67 -4.10 1.68
N SER A 154 15.14 -4.40 0.47
CA SER A 154 16.23 -5.34 0.26
C SER A 154 17.58 -4.85 0.78
N GLY A 155 17.76 -3.53 0.87
CA GLY A 155 19.02 -2.90 1.23
C GLY A 155 20.09 -2.93 0.13
N MET A 156 19.79 -3.48 -1.04
CA MET A 156 20.74 -3.61 -2.15
C MET A 156 21.08 -2.26 -2.80
N GLU A 157 20.12 -1.35 -2.84
CA GLU A 157 20.33 0.03 -3.25
C GLU A 157 19.60 1.00 -2.33
N MET A 158 20.25 2.13 -2.03
CA MET A 158 19.61 3.21 -1.30
C MET A 158 18.38 3.71 -2.07
N TYR A 159 17.28 3.94 -1.37
CA TYR A 159 16.03 4.44 -1.93
C TYR A 159 15.23 3.49 -2.85
N GLY A 160 15.51 2.19 -2.88
CA GLY A 160 14.68 1.21 -3.59
C GLY A 160 14.83 1.19 -5.12
N ASN A 161 15.97 1.63 -5.66
CA ASN A 161 16.25 1.61 -7.10
C ASN A 161 16.77 0.26 -7.61
N TYR A 162 16.65 -0.79 -6.81
CA TYR A 162 17.01 -2.15 -7.16
C TYR A 162 15.81 -2.87 -7.83
N ASP A 163 16.05 -3.56 -8.93
CA ASP A 163 14.99 -4.20 -9.72
C ASP A 163 14.28 -5.36 -9.00
N GLY A 164 14.92 -5.93 -7.95
CA GLY A 164 14.35 -6.95 -7.08
C GLY A 164 13.61 -6.42 -5.85
N GLU A 165 13.36 -5.11 -5.75
CA GLU A 165 12.52 -4.56 -4.69
C GLU A 165 11.06 -4.97 -4.86
N GLY A 166 10.40 -5.18 -3.73
CA GLY A 166 9.01 -5.57 -3.67
C GLY A 166 8.02 -4.42 -3.82
N PRO A 167 6.72 -4.74 -3.77
CA PRO A 167 5.63 -3.81 -4.11
C PRO A 167 5.45 -2.64 -3.13
N MET A 168 6.21 -2.58 -2.04
CA MET A 168 6.21 -1.45 -1.10
C MET A 168 7.40 -0.50 -1.30
N TRP A 169 8.41 -0.88 -2.12
CA TRP A 169 9.68 -0.15 -2.14
C TRP A 169 10.19 0.23 -3.51
N ILE A 170 9.85 -0.51 -4.56
CA ILE A 170 10.43 -0.32 -5.87
C ILE A 170 10.21 1.12 -6.38
N ARG A 171 11.26 1.73 -6.92
CA ARG A 171 11.18 3.08 -7.48
C ARG A 171 10.84 3.05 -8.97
N PRO A 172 10.26 4.14 -9.51
CA PRO A 172 9.81 4.19 -10.91
C PRO A 172 10.90 3.86 -11.94
N GLN A 173 12.18 4.21 -11.65
CA GLN A 173 13.28 3.91 -12.56
C GLN A 173 13.56 2.40 -12.65
N ALA A 174 13.56 1.69 -11.50
CA ALA A 174 13.73 0.25 -11.45
C ALA A 174 12.52 -0.46 -12.07
N LEU A 175 11.32 -0.04 -11.73
CA LEU A 175 10.08 -0.59 -12.28
C LEU A 175 10.01 -0.47 -13.82
N ARG A 176 10.45 0.68 -14.39
CA ARG A 176 10.52 0.88 -15.84
C ARG A 176 11.55 -0.01 -16.54
N ARG A 177 12.68 -0.32 -15.88
CA ARG A 177 13.68 -1.24 -16.43
C ARG A 177 13.20 -2.68 -16.43
N ASN A 178 12.35 -3.03 -15.50
CA ASN A 178 11.91 -4.40 -15.28
C ASN A 178 10.40 -4.49 -14.98
N PRO A 179 9.53 -4.07 -15.93
CA PRO A 179 8.08 -4.12 -15.72
C PRO A 179 7.61 -5.57 -15.61
N LEU A 180 6.54 -5.81 -14.87
CA LEU A 180 5.99 -7.15 -14.63
C LEU A 180 5.65 -7.86 -15.93
N ASN A 181 4.88 -7.21 -16.82
CA ASN A 181 4.60 -7.62 -18.20
C ASN A 181 3.92 -6.46 -18.98
N ASP A 182 3.76 -6.63 -20.28
CA ASP A 182 3.22 -5.60 -21.18
C ASP A 182 1.69 -5.49 -21.17
N THR A 183 0.99 -6.43 -20.53
CA THR A 183 -0.49 -6.47 -20.52
C THR A 183 -1.09 -5.83 -19.29
N ILE A 184 -0.30 -5.62 -18.23
CA ILE A 184 -0.72 -5.03 -16.98
C ILE A 184 -0.30 -3.57 -16.90
N VAL A 185 -1.26 -2.72 -16.57
CA VAL A 185 -1.02 -1.31 -16.22
C VAL A 185 -0.93 -1.21 -14.70
N GLN A 186 0.23 -0.85 -14.19
CA GLN A 186 0.44 -0.69 -12.75
C GLN A 186 0.10 0.74 -12.32
N ILE A 187 -0.70 0.85 -11.27
CA ILE A 187 -1.11 2.09 -10.62
C ILE A 187 -0.43 2.11 -9.24
N VAL A 188 0.43 3.10 -9.03
CA VAL A 188 1.28 3.23 -7.83
C VAL A 188 1.33 4.67 -7.37
#